data_ebac8c7c4c63f4ba09489b13d5246eab
#
_entry.id   ebac8c7c4c63f4ba09489b13d5246eab
#
_cell.length_a   1.000
_cell.length_b   1.000
_cell.length_c   1.000
_cell.angle_alpha   90.00
_cell.angle_beta   90.00
_cell.angle_gamma   90.00
#
_symmetry.space_group_name_H-M   'P 1'
#
loop_
_entity.id
_entity.type
_entity.pdbx_description
1 polymer ?
#
loop_
_entity_poly.entity_id
_entity_poly.type
_entity_poly.pdbx_seq_one_letter_code
_entity_poly.pdbx_strand_id
1 'polypeptide(L)'
;ALPIYAPSEGDKASLKAERNADGVLKVVMRGDVFDGRGFIKSAMSGKQADTKGKAKSIDVDLDLKIGAVAGFYGEAVRSADVKMARRNGSIRSLSMSGKIGRDTSLTGELRGRPQGQDVILIETDDAGSFFRFTDTYGKMFGGQLSLAMDPPTAEPRAKQGLINVRDFTVKGETALDRAAASGPQTARNGISFSRLRAEFTRQNGLLSVRDGVVKGPIIGGTIEGNIDFPGNQVRMRGTFVPMYGLNNIFGQLPIVGLFLGGGSNEGLIGVTYEVVGTPGQPQLRVNPISAMAPGVLRKIFEFQTGNPANQVEYPSQSGN
;
A
#
# COMPACT_ATOMS: atom_id res chain seq x y z
N ALA A 1 -29.78 10.76 -19.16
CA ALA A 1 -28.94 10.20 -18.08
C ALA A 1 -28.20 9.03 -18.69
N LEU A 2 -26.87 9.15 -18.85
CA LEU A 2 -26.03 8.01 -19.24
C LEU A 2 -25.83 7.15 -17.98
N PRO A 3 -26.00 5.83 -18.04
CA PRO A 3 -25.65 4.98 -16.92
C PRO A 3 -24.14 5.06 -16.72
N ILE A 4 -23.71 5.73 -15.66
CA ILE A 4 -22.31 5.84 -15.27
C ILE A 4 -21.82 4.49 -14.70
N TYR A 5 -22.71 3.59 -14.42
CA TYR A 5 -22.46 2.29 -13.81
C TYR A 5 -23.52 1.26 -14.25
N ALA A 6 -23.04 0.11 -14.70
CA ALA A 6 -23.87 -1.08 -14.91
C ALA A 6 -23.74 -1.98 -13.67
N PRO A 7 -24.82 -2.26 -12.93
CA PRO A 7 -24.77 -3.15 -11.77
C PRO A 7 -24.29 -4.54 -12.20
N SER A 8 -23.44 -5.19 -11.38
CA SER A 8 -23.12 -6.61 -11.52
C SER A 8 -24.27 -7.47 -11.00
N GLU A 9 -24.35 -8.73 -11.44
CA GLU A 9 -25.29 -9.71 -10.88
C GLU A 9 -25.04 -9.92 -9.40
N GLY A 10 -25.71 -9.33 -8.52
CA GLY A 10 -25.50 -9.39 -7.06
C GLY A 10 -25.47 -8.02 -6.40
N ASP A 11 -25.37 -6.94 -7.18
CA ASP A 11 -25.50 -5.61 -6.64
C ASP A 11 -26.95 -5.34 -6.21
N LYS A 12 -27.08 -4.90 -4.96
CA LYS A 12 -28.33 -4.40 -4.38
C LYS A 12 -28.14 -2.94 -3.99
N ALA A 13 -27.86 -2.12 -5.00
CA ALA A 13 -27.61 -0.70 -4.82
C ALA A 13 -28.31 0.14 -5.89
N SER A 14 -28.74 1.32 -5.53
CA SER A 14 -29.30 2.34 -6.41
C SER A 14 -28.40 3.54 -6.52
N LEU A 15 -28.18 4.03 -7.72
CA LEU A 15 -27.41 5.25 -8.00
C LEU A 15 -28.33 6.29 -8.60
N LYS A 16 -28.33 7.48 -8.01
CA LYS A 16 -28.99 8.67 -8.56
C LYS A 16 -27.94 9.72 -8.86
N ALA A 17 -28.00 10.28 -10.05
CA ALA A 17 -27.09 11.35 -10.46
C ALA A 17 -27.92 12.49 -11.06
N GLU A 18 -27.82 13.66 -10.46
CA GLU A 18 -28.55 14.87 -10.85
C GLU A 18 -27.56 16.05 -10.96
N ARG A 19 -27.79 16.93 -11.92
CA ARG A 19 -26.98 18.13 -12.06
C ARG A 19 -27.74 19.30 -11.43
N ASN A 20 -27.10 19.95 -10.45
CA ASN A 20 -27.64 21.15 -9.82
C ASN A 20 -27.62 22.35 -10.78
N ALA A 21 -28.34 23.42 -10.44
CA ALA A 21 -28.37 24.67 -11.19
C ALA A 21 -26.96 25.28 -11.40
N ASP A 22 -26.05 25.09 -10.43
CA ASP A 22 -24.65 25.53 -10.49
C ASP A 22 -23.75 24.62 -11.37
N GLY A 23 -24.32 23.62 -12.04
CA GLY A 23 -23.57 22.69 -12.90
C GLY A 23 -22.84 21.55 -12.18
N VAL A 24 -22.94 21.48 -10.85
CA VAL A 24 -22.35 20.42 -10.05
C VAL A 24 -23.15 19.14 -10.17
N LEU A 25 -22.47 18.01 -10.45
CA LEU A 25 -23.08 16.68 -10.49
C LEU A 25 -23.19 16.11 -9.08
N LYS A 26 -24.40 16.01 -8.55
CA LYS A 26 -24.67 15.34 -7.29
C LYS A 26 -24.92 13.86 -7.56
N VAL A 27 -24.08 13.00 -6.97
CA VAL A 27 -24.17 11.54 -7.07
C VAL A 27 -24.50 10.97 -5.71
N VAL A 28 -25.64 10.28 -5.61
CA VAL A 28 -26.09 9.62 -4.39
C VAL A 28 -26.19 8.13 -4.65
N MET A 29 -25.51 7.33 -3.85
CA MET A 29 -25.57 5.87 -3.94
C MET A 29 -26.01 5.28 -2.61
N ARG A 30 -27.02 4.40 -2.65
CA ARG A 30 -27.60 3.73 -1.48
C ARG A 30 -27.84 2.26 -1.82
N GLY A 31 -27.55 1.37 -0.86
CA GLY A 31 -27.83 -0.05 -1.06
C GLY A 31 -27.26 -0.94 0.03
N ASP A 32 -27.58 -2.21 -0.06
CA ASP A 32 -27.10 -3.22 0.87
C ASP A 32 -25.74 -3.79 0.44
N VAL A 33 -25.57 -4.07 -0.86
CA VAL A 33 -24.38 -4.71 -1.41
C VAL A 33 -23.98 -4.05 -2.72
N PHE A 34 -22.67 -3.85 -2.89
CA PHE A 34 -22.06 -3.32 -4.09
C PHE A 34 -20.73 -4.04 -4.40
N ASP A 35 -20.54 -4.51 -5.63
CA ASP A 35 -19.25 -5.06 -6.07
C ASP A 35 -18.27 -3.92 -6.40
N GLY A 36 -17.37 -3.64 -5.47
CA GLY A 36 -16.36 -2.58 -5.58
C GLY A 36 -15.14 -2.94 -6.43
N ARG A 37 -14.97 -4.22 -6.83
CA ARG A 37 -13.73 -4.70 -7.48
C ARG A 37 -13.41 -3.97 -8.78
N GLY A 38 -14.44 -3.72 -9.62
CA GLY A 38 -14.27 -2.95 -10.84
C GLY A 38 -13.81 -1.52 -10.59
N PHE A 39 -14.38 -0.86 -9.58
CA PHE A 39 -14.00 0.48 -9.16
C PHE A 39 -12.56 0.50 -8.60
N ILE A 40 -12.20 -0.45 -7.74
CA ILE A 40 -10.85 -0.58 -7.16
C ILE A 40 -9.82 -0.74 -8.29
N LYS A 41 -10.05 -1.66 -9.25
CA LYS A 41 -9.15 -1.83 -10.41
C LYS A 41 -9.00 -0.56 -11.24
N SER A 42 -10.10 0.12 -11.53
CA SER A 42 -10.07 1.39 -12.26
C SER A 42 -9.30 2.46 -11.49
N ALA A 43 -9.57 2.60 -10.20
CA ALA A 43 -8.86 3.54 -9.35
C ALA A 43 -7.36 3.23 -9.26
N MET A 44 -6.97 1.95 -9.19
CA MET A 44 -5.56 1.53 -9.14
C MET A 44 -4.87 1.66 -10.50
N SER A 45 -5.54 1.38 -11.62
CA SER A 45 -4.96 1.50 -12.97
C SER A 45 -4.66 2.92 -13.40
N GLY A 46 -5.22 3.93 -12.73
CA GLY A 46 -5.02 5.33 -13.08
C GLY A 46 -5.60 5.72 -14.44
N LYS A 47 -6.37 4.82 -15.06
CA LYS A 47 -7.11 5.15 -16.29
C LYS A 47 -8.18 6.18 -15.91
N GLN A 48 -7.91 7.44 -16.20
CA GLN A 48 -9.01 8.39 -16.37
C GLN A 48 -9.85 7.86 -17.52
N ALA A 49 -11.18 7.83 -17.34
CA ALA A 49 -12.07 7.49 -18.44
C ALA A 49 -11.66 8.32 -19.66
N ASP A 50 -11.33 7.62 -20.76
CA ASP A 50 -10.93 8.24 -22.03
C ASP A 50 -12.09 9.11 -22.56
N THR A 51 -12.21 10.30 -22.05
CA THR A 51 -12.94 11.37 -22.72
C THR A 51 -11.93 11.99 -23.69
N LYS A 52 -11.91 11.48 -24.92
CA LYS A 52 -11.27 12.15 -26.08
C LYS A 52 -11.83 13.56 -26.19
N GLY A 53 -11.09 14.52 -25.70
CA GLY A 53 -11.42 15.95 -25.69
C GLY A 53 -11.01 16.56 -24.36
N LYS A 54 -10.68 17.85 -24.36
CA LYS A 54 -10.50 18.67 -23.13
C LYS A 54 -11.83 18.70 -22.36
N ALA A 55 -12.22 17.60 -21.75
CA ALA A 55 -13.38 17.54 -20.91
C ALA A 55 -13.10 18.42 -19.70
N LYS A 56 -13.80 19.55 -19.63
CA LYS A 56 -13.89 20.38 -18.44
C LYS A 56 -14.11 19.44 -17.25
N SER A 57 -13.26 19.46 -16.26
CA SER A 57 -13.41 18.62 -15.07
C SER A 57 -14.80 18.83 -14.48
N ILE A 58 -15.62 17.78 -14.44
CA ILE A 58 -16.97 17.88 -13.89
C ILE A 58 -16.85 18.02 -12.37
N ASP A 59 -17.45 19.05 -11.83
CA ASP A 59 -17.59 19.22 -10.39
C ASP A 59 -18.60 18.21 -9.85
N VAL A 60 -18.23 17.51 -8.79
CA VAL A 60 -19.00 16.36 -8.27
C VAL A 60 -19.14 16.46 -6.76
N ASP A 61 -20.34 16.23 -6.27
CA ASP A 61 -20.64 15.89 -4.88
C ASP A 61 -21.09 14.42 -4.81
N LEU A 62 -20.32 13.61 -4.11
CA LEU A 62 -20.61 12.19 -3.88
C LEU A 62 -21.10 11.98 -2.46
N ASP A 63 -22.20 11.25 -2.32
CA ASP A 63 -22.73 10.75 -1.06
C ASP A 63 -23.11 9.27 -1.21
N LEU A 64 -22.28 8.39 -0.66
CA LEU A 64 -22.40 6.94 -0.77
C LEU A 64 -22.65 6.35 0.63
N LYS A 65 -23.70 5.50 0.76
CA LYS A 65 -23.96 4.68 1.93
C LYS A 65 -24.34 3.28 1.48
N ILE A 66 -23.46 2.31 1.75
CA ILE A 66 -23.60 0.91 1.31
C ILE A 66 -23.35 0.00 2.50
N GLY A 67 -24.23 -0.99 2.68
CA GLY A 67 -24.12 -1.99 3.75
C GLY A 67 -22.83 -2.79 3.65
N ALA A 68 -22.47 -3.27 2.45
CA ALA A 68 -21.22 -3.97 2.18
C ALA A 68 -20.70 -3.67 0.77
N VAL A 69 -19.45 -3.22 0.68
CA VAL A 69 -18.71 -3.07 -0.58
C VAL A 69 -17.75 -4.24 -0.70
N ALA A 70 -17.99 -5.15 -1.65
CA ALA A 70 -17.14 -6.30 -1.90
C ALA A 70 -15.83 -5.89 -2.58
N GLY A 71 -14.72 -6.43 -2.07
CA GLY A 71 -13.38 -6.29 -2.63
C GLY A 71 -12.83 -7.64 -3.12
N PHE A 72 -11.51 -7.79 -3.08
CA PHE A 72 -10.82 -9.01 -3.47
C PHE A 72 -10.60 -9.95 -2.27
N TYR A 73 -10.21 -11.18 -2.53
CA TYR A 73 -9.92 -12.22 -1.53
C TYR A 73 -11.03 -12.46 -0.49
N GLY A 74 -12.29 -12.22 -0.87
CA GLY A 74 -13.42 -12.35 0.03
C GLY A 74 -13.54 -11.25 1.09
N GLU A 75 -12.71 -10.20 1.00
CA GLU A 75 -12.81 -9.05 1.89
C GLU A 75 -13.94 -8.10 1.45
N ALA A 76 -14.52 -7.45 2.43
CA ALA A 76 -15.52 -6.41 2.19
C ALA A 76 -15.39 -5.27 3.21
N VAL A 77 -15.70 -4.05 2.76
CA VAL A 77 -15.91 -2.90 3.66
C VAL A 77 -17.39 -2.83 3.99
N ARG A 78 -17.72 -3.04 5.26
CA ARG A 78 -19.10 -3.00 5.78
C ARG A 78 -19.43 -1.60 6.28
N SER A 79 -20.73 -1.26 6.24
CA SER A 79 -21.26 0.04 6.67
C SER A 79 -20.47 1.22 6.07
N ALA A 80 -20.18 1.12 4.76
CA ALA A 80 -19.42 2.13 4.04
C ALA A 80 -20.23 3.44 3.94
N ASP A 81 -19.66 4.54 4.44
CA ASP A 81 -20.16 5.91 4.31
C ASP A 81 -19.06 6.76 3.71
N VAL A 82 -19.27 7.29 2.50
CA VAL A 82 -18.29 8.14 1.80
C VAL A 82 -18.98 9.42 1.34
N LYS A 83 -18.39 10.55 1.72
CA LYS A 83 -18.75 11.87 1.23
C LYS A 83 -17.53 12.54 0.62
N MET A 84 -17.68 13.07 -0.58
CA MET A 84 -16.59 13.74 -1.29
C MET A 84 -17.15 14.92 -2.09
N ALA A 85 -16.44 16.03 -2.04
CA ALA A 85 -16.66 17.16 -2.96
C ALA A 85 -15.43 17.37 -3.84
N ARG A 86 -15.63 17.43 -5.16
CA ARG A 86 -14.60 17.75 -6.15
C ARG A 86 -14.99 19.01 -6.90
N ARG A 87 -14.05 19.96 -7.01
CA ARG A 87 -14.23 21.20 -7.75
C ARG A 87 -12.98 21.47 -8.59
N ASN A 88 -13.19 21.84 -9.83
CA ASN A 88 -12.09 22.14 -10.77
C ASN A 88 -11.02 21.02 -10.82
N GLY A 89 -11.46 19.76 -10.79
CA GLY A 89 -10.56 18.60 -10.82
C GLY A 89 -9.85 18.27 -9.51
N SER A 90 -9.99 19.09 -8.46
CA SER A 90 -9.37 18.88 -7.15
C SER A 90 -10.39 18.48 -6.09
N ILE A 91 -10.03 17.53 -5.22
CA ILE A 91 -10.83 17.16 -4.05
C ILE A 91 -10.78 18.32 -3.06
N ARG A 92 -11.95 18.78 -2.59
CA ARG A 92 -12.12 19.85 -1.62
C ARG A 92 -12.51 19.35 -0.23
N SER A 93 -13.19 18.21 -0.20
CA SER A 93 -13.49 17.50 1.04
C SER A 93 -13.57 16.00 0.74
N LEU A 94 -13.14 15.21 1.68
CA LEU A 94 -13.28 13.76 1.69
C LEU A 94 -13.50 13.31 3.12
N SER A 95 -14.53 12.52 3.34
CA SER A 95 -14.76 11.76 4.57
C SER A 95 -15.22 10.38 4.17
N MET A 96 -14.53 9.38 4.66
CA MET A 96 -14.82 7.96 4.43
C MET A 96 -14.76 7.22 5.76
N SER A 97 -15.74 6.36 6.00
CA SER A 97 -15.74 5.45 7.13
C SER A 97 -16.35 4.11 6.75
N GLY A 98 -15.96 3.06 7.46
CA GLY A 98 -16.48 1.72 7.31
C GLY A 98 -15.81 0.75 8.27
N LYS A 99 -16.14 -0.53 8.13
CA LYS A 99 -15.55 -1.64 8.88
C LYS A 99 -14.93 -2.65 7.93
N ILE A 100 -13.72 -3.09 8.21
CA ILE A 100 -12.97 -4.07 7.40
C ILE A 100 -12.50 -5.24 8.28
N GLY A 101 -12.15 -6.37 7.66
CA GLY A 101 -11.70 -7.55 8.38
C GLY A 101 -12.74 -8.04 9.40
N ARG A 102 -12.32 -8.26 10.64
CA ARG A 102 -13.19 -8.72 11.74
C ARG A 102 -13.95 -7.59 12.47
N ASP A 103 -14.33 -6.53 11.77
CA ASP A 103 -15.02 -5.36 12.32
C ASP A 103 -14.10 -4.21 12.76
N THR A 104 -12.91 -4.15 12.18
CA THR A 104 -11.94 -3.09 12.43
C THR A 104 -12.34 -1.81 11.69
N SER A 105 -12.13 -0.67 12.29
CA SER A 105 -12.43 0.63 11.68
C SER A 105 -11.53 0.89 10.47
N LEU A 106 -12.13 1.39 9.38
CA LEU A 106 -11.45 1.96 8.24
C LEU A 106 -11.93 3.39 8.06
N THR A 107 -11.02 4.34 8.06
CA THR A 107 -11.33 5.76 7.88
C THR A 107 -10.49 6.37 6.76
N GLY A 108 -11.01 7.41 6.14
CA GLY A 108 -10.30 8.21 5.15
C GLY A 108 -10.79 9.64 5.15
N GLU A 109 -9.87 10.59 5.08
CA GLU A 109 -10.21 12.00 5.09
C GLU A 109 -9.24 12.85 4.25
N LEU A 110 -9.68 14.00 3.81
CA LEU A 110 -8.79 15.04 3.32
C LEU A 110 -8.35 15.89 4.52
N ARG A 111 -7.05 15.88 4.80
CA ARG A 111 -6.45 16.61 5.92
C ARG A 111 -5.59 17.75 5.41
N GLY A 112 -5.87 18.97 5.90
CA GLY A 112 -5.05 20.16 5.64
C GLY A 112 -3.71 20.09 6.38
N ARG A 113 -2.65 20.58 5.76
CA ARG A 113 -1.34 20.77 6.39
C ARG A 113 -1.09 22.23 6.72
N PRO A 114 -0.44 22.53 7.84
CA PRO A 114 -0.17 23.94 8.24
C PRO A 114 0.70 24.72 7.24
N GLN A 115 1.56 24.03 6.47
CA GLN A 115 2.54 24.65 5.56
C GLN A 115 2.56 23.99 4.17
N GLY A 116 1.48 23.38 3.72
CA GLY A 116 1.56 22.64 2.47
C GLY A 116 0.22 22.27 1.86
N GLN A 117 0.29 21.39 0.87
CA GLN A 117 -0.87 20.87 0.18
C GLN A 117 -1.61 19.86 1.07
N ASP A 118 -2.93 19.82 0.94
CA ASP A 118 -3.75 18.81 1.59
C ASP A 118 -3.30 17.40 1.23
N VAL A 119 -3.55 16.44 2.13
CA VAL A 119 -3.31 15.03 1.91
C VAL A 119 -4.58 14.23 2.14
N ILE A 120 -4.75 13.15 1.38
CA ILE A 120 -5.69 12.10 1.72
C ILE A 120 -4.99 11.18 2.72
N LEU A 121 -5.59 11.02 3.89
CA LEU A 121 -5.15 10.10 4.93
C LEU A 121 -6.14 8.94 5.02
N ILE A 122 -5.65 7.70 4.95
CA ILE A 122 -6.42 6.46 5.14
C ILE A 122 -5.81 5.71 6.31
N GLU A 123 -6.64 5.28 7.26
CA GLU A 123 -6.21 4.59 8.47
C GLU A 123 -7.10 3.39 8.78
N THR A 124 -6.48 2.31 9.25
CA THR A 124 -7.16 1.13 9.79
C THR A 124 -6.20 0.35 10.70
N ASP A 125 -6.76 -0.40 11.65
CA ASP A 125 -6.01 -1.34 12.49
C ASP A 125 -5.93 -2.76 11.90
N ASP A 126 -6.36 -2.95 10.63
CA ASP A 126 -6.20 -4.20 9.88
C ASP A 126 -5.68 -3.93 8.46
N ALA A 127 -4.38 -3.66 8.38
CA ALA A 127 -3.67 -3.45 7.13
C ALA A 127 -3.79 -4.66 6.19
N GLY A 128 -3.73 -5.87 6.73
CA GLY A 128 -3.82 -7.10 5.96
C GLY A 128 -5.14 -7.19 5.19
N SER A 129 -6.27 -6.95 5.85
CA SER A 129 -7.58 -6.92 5.19
C SER A 129 -7.67 -5.78 4.17
N PHE A 130 -7.08 -4.61 4.44
CA PHE A 130 -7.03 -3.51 3.46
C PHE A 130 -6.25 -3.89 2.19
N PHE A 131 -5.09 -4.53 2.32
CA PHE A 131 -4.30 -4.96 1.16
C PHE A 131 -4.97 -6.09 0.37
N ARG A 132 -5.66 -7.01 1.04
CA ARG A 132 -6.49 -8.03 0.37
C ARG A 132 -7.69 -7.38 -0.33
N PHE A 133 -8.41 -6.50 0.34
CA PHE A 133 -9.54 -5.78 -0.24
C PHE A 133 -9.17 -5.05 -1.54
N THR A 134 -7.97 -4.45 -1.58
CA THR A 134 -7.48 -3.65 -2.72
C THR A 134 -6.71 -4.46 -3.77
N ASP A 135 -6.60 -5.79 -3.64
CA ASP A 135 -5.78 -6.65 -4.52
C ASP A 135 -4.30 -6.23 -4.60
N THR A 136 -3.76 -5.69 -3.50
CA THR A 136 -2.38 -5.19 -3.47
C THR A 136 -1.41 -6.24 -2.94
N TYR A 137 -1.76 -6.92 -1.81
CA TYR A 137 -0.94 -7.98 -1.25
C TYR A 137 -1.77 -8.94 -0.37
N GLY A 138 -1.82 -10.20 -0.77
CA GLY A 138 -2.69 -11.21 -0.15
C GLY A 138 -2.16 -11.88 1.12
N LYS A 139 -0.87 -11.75 1.43
CA LYS A 139 -0.18 -12.55 2.47
C LYS A 139 0.12 -11.77 3.76
N MET A 140 -0.33 -10.53 3.87
CA MET A 140 -0.25 -9.73 5.11
C MET A 140 -1.48 -9.98 5.98
N PHE A 141 -1.28 -10.05 7.29
CA PHE A 141 -2.32 -10.27 8.30
C PHE A 141 -2.16 -9.29 9.47
N GLY A 142 -3.28 -8.70 9.88
CA GLY A 142 -3.31 -7.69 10.92
C GLY A 142 -2.57 -6.41 10.53
N GLY A 143 -2.12 -5.68 11.51
CA GLY A 143 -1.30 -4.48 11.39
C GLY A 143 -2.09 -3.18 11.33
N GLN A 144 -1.49 -2.14 11.90
CA GLN A 144 -2.03 -0.78 11.86
C GLN A 144 -1.50 -0.06 10.63
N LEU A 145 -2.41 0.34 9.73
CA LEU A 145 -2.09 1.10 8.51
C LEU A 145 -2.32 2.59 8.73
N SER A 146 -1.38 3.39 8.28
CA SER A 146 -1.57 4.81 7.99
C SER A 146 -0.97 5.09 6.61
N LEU A 147 -1.81 5.51 5.67
CA LEU A 147 -1.48 5.81 4.29
C LEU A 147 -1.83 7.28 4.00
N ALA A 148 -0.82 8.09 3.76
CA ALA A 148 -0.97 9.48 3.35
C ALA A 148 -0.56 9.63 1.88
N MET A 149 -1.35 10.34 1.08
CA MET A 149 -1.03 10.59 -0.33
C MET A 149 -1.58 11.93 -0.82
N ASP A 150 -0.94 12.46 -1.85
CA ASP A 150 -1.44 13.65 -2.54
C ASP A 150 -2.83 13.40 -3.12
N PRO A 151 -3.77 14.33 -2.95
CA PRO A 151 -5.09 14.23 -3.57
C PRO A 151 -4.98 14.35 -5.09
N PRO A 152 -5.93 13.76 -5.85
CA PRO A 152 -6.07 14.01 -7.27
C PRO A 152 -6.24 15.49 -7.58
N THR A 153 -5.56 15.95 -8.63
CA THR A 153 -5.65 17.31 -9.16
C THR A 153 -5.97 17.26 -10.66
N ALA A 154 -6.37 18.37 -11.26
CA ALA A 154 -6.62 18.48 -12.69
C ALA A 154 -5.34 18.24 -13.51
N GLU A 155 -4.19 18.57 -12.96
CA GLU A 155 -2.91 18.39 -13.65
C GLU A 155 -2.42 16.95 -13.54
N PRO A 156 -1.94 16.35 -14.65
CA PRO A 156 -1.39 15.00 -14.68
C PRO A 156 0.04 14.97 -14.12
N ARG A 157 0.20 15.20 -12.82
CA ARG A 157 1.50 15.11 -12.15
C ARG A 157 1.60 13.83 -11.32
N ALA A 158 2.83 13.38 -11.07
CA ALA A 158 3.10 12.31 -10.14
C ALA A 158 2.57 12.68 -8.74
N LYS A 159 1.85 11.76 -8.10
CA LYS A 159 1.34 11.89 -6.74
C LYS A 159 2.31 11.21 -5.80
N GLN A 160 2.70 11.92 -4.76
CA GLN A 160 3.55 11.36 -3.71
C GLN A 160 2.70 10.76 -2.61
N GLY A 161 3.27 9.79 -1.91
CA GLY A 161 2.64 9.21 -0.75
C GLY A 161 3.64 8.54 0.18
N LEU A 162 3.15 8.30 1.39
CA LEU A 162 3.87 7.61 2.45
C LEU A 162 2.96 6.56 3.05
N ILE A 163 3.46 5.35 3.16
CA ILE A 163 2.79 4.25 3.84
C ILE A 163 3.55 3.88 5.10
N ASN A 164 2.83 3.69 6.19
CA ASN A 164 3.32 3.09 7.41
C ASN A 164 2.39 1.95 7.80
N VAL A 165 2.98 0.79 8.11
CA VAL A 165 2.28 -0.34 8.71
C VAL A 165 3.04 -0.76 9.95
N ARG A 166 2.32 -1.01 11.07
CA ARG A 166 2.90 -1.51 12.32
C ARG A 166 2.29 -2.85 12.68
N ASP A 167 3.05 -3.68 13.38
CA ASP A 167 2.61 -4.90 14.07
C ASP A 167 1.80 -5.85 13.17
N PHE A 168 2.38 -6.23 12.04
CA PHE A 168 1.79 -7.14 11.07
C PHE A 168 2.57 -8.45 10.93
N THR A 169 1.93 -9.46 10.36
CA THR A 169 2.54 -10.76 10.08
C THR A 169 2.40 -11.08 8.59
N VAL A 170 3.46 -11.61 7.99
CA VAL A 170 3.46 -12.17 6.63
C VAL A 170 3.47 -13.68 6.73
N LYS A 171 2.55 -14.37 6.01
CA LYS A 171 2.39 -15.84 6.01
C LYS A 171 2.39 -16.38 4.60
N GLY A 172 2.91 -17.61 4.45
CA GLY A 172 2.88 -18.33 3.18
C GLY A 172 3.84 -17.77 2.12
N GLU A 173 4.86 -17.03 2.54
CA GLU A 173 6.00 -16.69 1.70
C GLU A 173 7.11 -17.72 1.89
N THR A 174 7.20 -18.70 0.97
CA THR A 174 8.14 -19.84 1.09
C THR A 174 9.58 -19.41 1.36
N ALA A 175 10.02 -18.29 0.78
CA ALA A 175 11.37 -17.78 0.97
C ALA A 175 11.58 -17.24 2.39
N LEU A 176 10.58 -16.53 2.94
CA LEU A 176 10.60 -16.05 4.32
C LEU A 176 10.44 -17.22 5.30
N ASP A 177 9.55 -18.18 5.00
CA ASP A 177 9.33 -19.35 5.83
C ASP A 177 10.61 -20.20 5.95
N ARG A 178 11.39 -20.34 4.87
CA ARG A 178 12.72 -21.01 4.89
C ARG A 178 13.72 -20.23 5.74
N ALA A 179 13.79 -18.91 5.60
CA ALA A 179 14.66 -18.09 6.42
C ALA A 179 14.30 -18.18 7.92
N ALA A 180 13.01 -18.33 8.21
CA ALA A 180 12.50 -18.49 9.57
C ALA A 180 12.66 -19.91 10.14
N ALA A 181 12.70 -20.93 9.30
CA ALA A 181 12.88 -22.34 9.74
C ALA A 181 14.20 -22.58 10.47
N SER A 182 15.21 -21.75 10.21
CA SER A 182 16.50 -21.74 10.91
C SER A 182 16.49 -20.90 12.19
N GLY A 183 15.36 -20.23 12.50
CA GLY A 183 15.18 -19.34 13.64
C GLY A 183 14.34 -19.95 14.78
N PRO A 184 13.98 -19.13 15.79
CA PRO A 184 13.14 -19.58 16.91
C PRO A 184 11.79 -20.17 16.45
N GLN A 185 11.24 -21.13 17.20
CA GLN A 185 9.98 -21.83 16.85
C GLN A 185 8.77 -20.90 16.63
N THR A 186 8.82 -19.65 17.09
CA THR A 186 7.79 -18.64 16.89
C THR A 186 7.54 -18.25 15.43
N ALA A 187 8.47 -18.57 14.53
CA ALA A 187 8.36 -18.27 13.10
C ALA A 187 7.47 -19.24 12.31
N ARG A 188 7.06 -20.37 12.91
CA ARG A 188 6.20 -21.37 12.21
C ARG A 188 4.81 -20.86 11.81
N ASN A 189 4.33 -19.79 12.44
CA ASN A 189 3.02 -19.17 12.17
C ASN A 189 3.10 -17.94 11.23
N GLY A 190 4.22 -17.75 10.55
CA GLY A 190 4.54 -16.59 9.75
C GLY A 190 5.57 -15.68 10.41
N ILE A 191 6.05 -14.70 9.68
CA ILE A 191 7.06 -13.75 10.18
C ILE A 191 6.38 -12.45 10.60
N SER A 192 6.59 -12.08 11.85
CA SER A 192 6.09 -10.83 12.41
C SER A 192 7.05 -9.68 12.13
N PHE A 193 6.47 -8.54 11.79
CA PHE A 193 7.17 -7.28 11.59
C PHE A 193 6.57 -6.22 12.50
N SER A 194 7.44 -5.44 13.13
CA SER A 194 7.02 -4.33 13.98
C SER A 194 6.71 -3.07 13.17
N ARG A 195 7.36 -2.91 12.01
CA ARG A 195 7.15 -1.72 11.18
C ARG A 195 7.53 -1.93 9.72
N LEU A 196 6.72 -1.35 8.83
CA LEU A 196 7.05 -1.05 7.44
C LEU A 196 6.81 0.43 7.21
N ARG A 197 7.77 1.11 6.58
CA ARG A 197 7.62 2.47 6.07
C ARG A 197 8.14 2.50 4.65
N ALA A 198 7.37 3.10 3.74
CA ALA A 198 7.83 3.29 2.36
C ALA A 198 7.27 4.59 1.79
N GLU A 199 8.12 5.32 1.09
CA GLU A 199 7.72 6.43 0.25
C GLU A 199 7.44 5.92 -1.16
N PHE A 200 6.43 6.49 -1.79
CA PHE A 200 6.08 6.12 -3.14
C PHE A 200 5.64 7.32 -3.98
N THR A 201 5.81 7.18 -5.28
CA THR A 201 5.18 8.06 -6.26
C THR A 201 4.22 7.26 -7.10
N ARG A 202 3.13 7.90 -7.55
CA ARG A 202 2.13 7.27 -8.41
C ARG A 202 1.81 8.16 -9.60
N GLN A 203 1.91 7.61 -10.81
CA GLN A 203 1.54 8.28 -12.04
C GLN A 203 1.04 7.27 -13.06
N ASN A 204 -0.10 7.54 -13.70
CA ASN A 204 -0.67 6.70 -14.76
C ASN A 204 -0.79 5.22 -14.39
N GLY A 205 -1.12 4.92 -13.13
CA GLY A 205 -1.22 3.55 -12.63
C GLY A 205 0.10 2.86 -12.31
N LEU A 206 1.24 3.49 -12.58
CA LEU A 206 2.55 3.04 -12.11
C LEU A 206 2.78 3.59 -10.69
N LEU A 207 3.00 2.70 -9.74
CA LEU A 207 3.41 3.03 -8.38
C LEU A 207 4.88 2.67 -8.22
N SER A 208 5.71 3.68 -7.93
CA SER A 208 7.16 3.52 -7.72
C SER A 208 7.46 3.70 -6.24
N VAL A 209 7.95 2.65 -5.60
CA VAL A 209 8.36 2.64 -4.19
C VAL A 209 9.83 3.00 -4.09
N ARG A 210 10.14 3.93 -3.21
CA ARG A 210 11.50 4.35 -2.86
C ARG A 210 11.68 4.27 -1.34
N ASP A 211 12.91 4.01 -0.92
CA ASP A 211 13.29 4.02 0.50
C ASP A 211 12.34 3.23 1.42
N GLY A 212 11.80 2.12 0.90
CA GLY A 212 10.99 1.22 1.70
C GLY A 212 11.86 0.47 2.70
N VAL A 213 11.46 0.46 3.96
CA VAL A 213 12.15 -0.23 5.04
C VAL A 213 11.14 -1.04 5.84
N VAL A 214 11.50 -2.28 6.13
CA VAL A 214 10.73 -3.16 7.00
C VAL A 214 11.60 -3.60 8.16
N LYS A 215 11.03 -3.63 9.37
CA LYS A 215 11.72 -4.06 10.60
C LYS A 215 10.84 -5.06 11.35
N GLY A 216 11.46 -6.15 11.75
CA GLY A 216 10.86 -7.17 12.61
C GLY A 216 11.86 -7.68 13.64
N PRO A 217 11.41 -8.51 14.60
CA PRO A 217 12.30 -9.07 15.63
C PRO A 217 13.30 -10.08 15.05
N ILE A 218 12.97 -10.72 13.94
CA ILE A 218 13.80 -11.79 13.33
C ILE A 218 14.52 -11.27 12.09
N ILE A 219 13.86 -10.42 11.32
CA ILE A 219 14.31 -9.96 10.00
C ILE A 219 14.02 -8.47 9.85
N GLY A 220 14.98 -7.72 9.32
CA GLY A 220 14.80 -6.40 8.76
C GLY A 220 15.07 -6.40 7.26
N GLY A 221 14.69 -5.34 6.55
CA GLY A 221 14.96 -5.27 5.12
C GLY A 221 14.63 -3.93 4.50
N THR A 222 15.04 -3.81 3.25
CA THR A 222 14.68 -2.69 2.37
C THR A 222 13.84 -3.20 1.22
N ILE A 223 13.01 -2.35 0.63
CA ILE A 223 12.24 -2.65 -0.56
C ILE A 223 12.13 -1.40 -1.44
N GLU A 224 12.40 -1.57 -2.73
CA GLU A 224 12.24 -0.54 -3.75
C GLU A 224 11.78 -1.16 -5.07
N GLY A 225 11.22 -0.37 -5.97
CA GLY A 225 10.80 -0.85 -7.29
C GLY A 225 9.42 -0.37 -7.68
N ASN A 226 8.78 -1.10 -8.58
CA ASN A 226 7.58 -0.65 -9.24
C ASN A 226 6.44 -1.69 -9.19
N ILE A 227 5.21 -1.18 -9.06
CA ILE A 227 3.98 -1.92 -9.30
C ILE A 227 3.28 -1.23 -10.47
N ASP A 228 3.16 -1.93 -11.58
CA ASP A 228 2.45 -1.49 -12.79
C ASP A 228 1.06 -2.13 -12.79
N PHE A 229 0.05 -1.40 -12.32
CA PHE A 229 -1.33 -1.89 -12.27
C PHE A 229 -1.95 -2.06 -13.67
N PRO A 230 -1.77 -1.15 -14.65
CA PRO A 230 -2.22 -1.36 -16.03
C PRO A 230 -1.58 -2.59 -16.70
N GLY A 231 -0.27 -2.78 -16.49
CA GLY A 231 0.49 -3.91 -17.01
C GLY A 231 0.36 -5.17 -16.18
N ASN A 232 -0.35 -5.12 -15.03
CA ASN A 232 -0.51 -6.23 -14.08
C ASN A 232 0.83 -6.86 -13.66
N GLN A 233 1.85 -6.05 -13.40
CA GLN A 233 3.20 -6.49 -13.09
C GLN A 233 3.74 -5.87 -11.81
N VAL A 234 4.48 -6.67 -11.06
CA VAL A 234 5.32 -6.24 -9.92
C VAL A 234 6.77 -6.53 -10.24
N ARG A 235 7.62 -5.53 -10.03
CA ARG A 235 9.08 -5.64 -10.09
C ARG A 235 9.68 -4.83 -8.96
N MET A 236 9.95 -5.50 -7.86
CA MET A 236 10.58 -4.89 -6.69
C MET A 236 11.83 -5.67 -6.32
N ARG A 237 12.72 -5.04 -5.61
CA ARG A 237 13.96 -5.64 -5.09
C ARG A 237 14.24 -5.08 -3.72
N GLY A 238 15.08 -5.77 -2.99
CA GLY A 238 15.50 -5.32 -1.68
C GLY A 238 16.57 -6.23 -1.08
N THR A 239 16.85 -5.99 0.18
CA THR A 239 17.81 -6.75 0.95
C THR A 239 17.19 -7.14 2.28
N PHE A 240 17.30 -8.41 2.66
CA PHE A 240 16.99 -8.88 4.00
C PHE A 240 18.23 -8.90 4.87
N VAL A 241 18.06 -8.50 6.13
CA VAL A 241 19.05 -8.62 7.18
C VAL A 241 18.46 -9.46 8.29
N PRO A 242 19.00 -10.65 8.57
CA PRO A 242 18.65 -11.39 9.76
C PRO A 242 19.01 -10.59 11.01
N MET A 243 18.09 -10.47 11.96
CA MET A 243 18.28 -9.70 13.19
C MET A 243 18.79 -10.57 14.35
N TYR A 244 18.68 -11.91 14.21
CA TYR A 244 19.12 -12.87 15.25
C TYR A 244 20.12 -13.87 14.71
N GLY A 245 21.18 -14.08 15.48
CA GLY A 245 22.04 -15.26 15.41
C GLY A 245 22.74 -15.49 14.08
N LEU A 246 23.42 -14.46 13.58
CA LEU A 246 24.24 -14.54 12.37
C LEU A 246 25.19 -15.74 12.35
N ASN A 247 25.65 -16.21 13.52
CA ASN A 247 26.60 -17.30 13.64
C ASN A 247 26.00 -18.68 13.32
N ASN A 248 24.66 -18.90 13.45
CA ASN A 248 24.09 -20.23 13.30
C ASN A 248 23.35 -20.44 11.97
N ILE A 249 22.82 -19.40 11.33
CA ILE A 249 22.05 -19.54 10.09
C ILE A 249 22.96 -19.69 8.88
N PHE A 250 24.08 -18.99 8.86
CA PHE A 250 25.01 -19.00 7.71
C PHE A 250 26.11 -20.06 7.83
N GLY A 251 26.40 -20.58 9.02
CA GLY A 251 27.32 -21.70 9.20
C GLY A 251 26.84 -23.02 8.57
N GLN A 252 25.55 -23.13 8.27
CA GLN A 252 24.96 -24.32 7.63
C GLN A 252 24.81 -24.17 6.11
N LEU A 253 25.05 -23.01 5.53
CA LEU A 253 25.09 -22.82 4.09
C LEU A 253 26.50 -23.16 3.59
N PRO A 254 26.68 -24.24 2.80
CA PRO A 254 28.01 -24.74 2.44
C PRO A 254 28.89 -23.79 1.63
N ILE A 255 28.35 -22.69 1.14
CA ILE A 255 29.07 -21.71 0.31
C ILE A 255 29.49 -20.46 1.09
N VAL A 256 28.81 -20.09 2.18
CA VAL A 256 29.06 -18.87 2.92
C VAL A 256 30.23 -19.01 3.90
N GLY A 257 30.44 -20.20 4.46
CA GLY A 257 31.59 -20.50 5.34
C GLY A 257 32.96 -20.34 4.67
N LEU A 258 33.02 -20.38 3.33
CA LEU A 258 34.27 -20.28 2.58
C LEU A 258 34.74 -18.84 2.31
N PHE A 259 33.82 -17.86 2.37
CA PHE A 259 34.13 -16.44 2.12
C PHE A 259 34.26 -15.60 3.38
N LEU A 260 33.87 -16.11 4.53
CA LEU A 260 33.99 -15.43 5.82
C LEU A 260 35.24 -15.96 6.57
N GLY A 261 36.40 -15.89 5.92
CA GLY A 261 37.67 -16.19 6.54
C GLY A 261 37.89 -15.36 7.78
N GLY A 262 38.02 -16.03 8.92
CA GLY A 262 38.18 -15.55 10.27
C GLY A 262 38.94 -14.24 10.43
N GLY A 263 38.21 -13.20 10.71
CA GLY A 263 38.73 -11.90 11.19
C GLY A 263 37.64 -11.21 11.97
N SER A 264 37.99 -10.60 13.08
CA SER A 264 37.17 -10.00 14.12
C SER A 264 36.32 -8.78 13.72
N ASN A 265 36.00 -8.62 12.44
CA ASN A 265 35.04 -7.65 11.91
C ASN A 265 33.89 -8.42 11.25
N GLU A 266 32.96 -8.90 12.06
CA GLU A 266 31.73 -9.56 11.63
C GLU A 266 30.84 -8.55 10.87
N GLY A 267 31.00 -8.49 9.54
CA GLY A 267 30.09 -7.74 8.68
C GLY A 267 28.71 -8.41 8.71
N LEU A 268 27.66 -7.63 8.96
CA LEU A 268 26.29 -8.11 8.85
C LEU A 268 26.01 -8.53 7.40
N ILE A 269 25.63 -9.78 7.20
CA ILE A 269 25.34 -10.35 5.88
C ILE A 269 23.88 -10.04 5.52
N GLY A 270 23.68 -9.41 4.40
CA GLY A 270 22.36 -9.22 3.81
C GLY A 270 22.13 -10.15 2.63
N VAL A 271 20.92 -10.58 2.45
CA VAL A 271 20.48 -11.39 1.35
C VAL A 271 19.60 -10.56 0.44
N THR A 272 20.00 -10.41 -0.83
CA THR A 272 19.19 -9.69 -1.81
C THR A 272 18.01 -10.55 -2.26
N TYR A 273 16.91 -9.89 -2.57
CA TYR A 273 15.71 -10.52 -3.07
C TYR A 273 15.04 -9.69 -4.16
N GLU A 274 14.23 -10.35 -4.96
CA GLU A 274 13.35 -9.74 -5.94
C GLU A 274 11.91 -10.18 -5.66
N VAL A 275 10.96 -9.26 -5.91
CA VAL A 275 9.54 -9.55 -5.92
C VAL A 275 9.04 -9.32 -7.34
N VAL A 276 8.54 -10.38 -7.96
CA VAL A 276 8.04 -10.39 -9.34
C VAL A 276 6.67 -11.03 -9.42
N GLY A 277 5.97 -10.85 -10.53
CA GLY A 277 4.66 -11.46 -10.78
C GLY A 277 3.55 -10.42 -10.89
N THR A 278 2.36 -10.78 -10.45
CA THR A 278 1.19 -9.87 -10.46
C THR A 278 1.00 -9.19 -9.12
N PRO A 279 0.40 -8.00 -9.07
CA PRO A 279 -0.07 -7.40 -7.82
C PRO A 279 -0.82 -8.37 -6.92
N GLY A 280 -1.42 -8.49 -6.09
CA GLY A 280 -2.19 -9.48 -5.35
C GLY A 280 -1.49 -10.83 -5.09
N GLN A 281 -0.75 -11.36 -6.06
CA GLN A 281 -0.02 -12.64 -5.97
C GLN A 281 1.46 -12.52 -6.38
N PRO A 282 2.24 -11.66 -5.75
CA PRO A 282 3.67 -11.53 -6.04
C PRO A 282 4.45 -12.76 -5.57
N GLN A 283 5.57 -13.01 -6.24
CA GLN A 283 6.50 -14.09 -5.90
C GLN A 283 7.82 -13.50 -5.41
N LEU A 284 8.22 -13.88 -4.22
CA LEU A 284 9.51 -13.53 -3.65
C LEU A 284 10.59 -14.52 -4.14
N ARG A 285 11.65 -14.01 -4.75
CA ARG A 285 12.85 -14.77 -5.17
C ARG A 285 14.04 -14.26 -4.39
N VAL A 286 14.74 -15.14 -3.72
CA VAL A 286 15.91 -14.82 -2.89
C VAL A 286 17.18 -15.23 -3.61
N ASN A 287 18.17 -14.31 -3.64
CA ASN A 287 19.52 -14.61 -4.10
C ASN A 287 20.42 -14.81 -2.87
N PRO A 288 20.91 -16.04 -2.60
CA PRO A 288 21.68 -16.32 -1.39
C PRO A 288 23.12 -15.77 -1.42
N ILE A 289 23.58 -15.23 -2.56
CA ILE A 289 24.97 -14.78 -2.72
C ILE A 289 25.00 -13.25 -2.83
N SER A 290 24.95 -12.56 -1.70
CA SER A 290 25.13 -11.12 -1.72
C SER A 290 25.69 -10.57 -0.42
N ALA A 291 26.82 -9.86 -0.52
CA ALA A 291 27.39 -9.09 0.58
C ALA A 291 26.74 -7.69 0.63
N MET A 292 26.47 -7.19 1.83
CA MET A 292 25.81 -5.89 2.02
C MET A 292 26.76 -4.72 2.11
N ALA A 293 26.31 -3.58 1.56
CA ALA A 293 26.93 -2.29 1.83
C ALA A 293 26.46 -1.72 3.19
N PRO A 294 27.35 -1.12 4.00
CA PRO A 294 27.05 -0.60 5.35
C PRO A 294 25.88 0.42 5.42
N GLY A 295 25.64 1.16 4.33
CA GLY A 295 24.58 2.16 4.26
C GLY A 295 23.15 1.61 4.34
N VAL A 296 22.93 0.34 3.98
CA VAL A 296 21.61 -0.30 4.05
C VAL A 296 21.22 -0.57 5.50
N LEU A 297 22.17 -0.94 6.34
CA LEU A 297 21.94 -1.19 7.77
C LEU A 297 21.47 0.07 8.48
N ARG A 298 22.09 1.21 8.18
CA ARG A 298 21.71 2.49 8.78
C ARG A 298 20.22 2.79 8.53
N LYS A 299 19.72 2.61 7.32
CA LYS A 299 18.30 2.80 6.99
C LYS A 299 17.34 1.90 7.80
N ILE A 300 17.75 0.67 8.11
CA ILE A 300 16.91 -0.28 8.88
C ILE A 300 16.81 0.12 10.36
N PHE A 301 17.83 0.75 10.92
CA PHE A 301 17.87 1.11 12.34
C PHE A 301 17.39 2.54 12.63
N GLU A 302 17.47 3.46 11.67
CA GLU A 302 17.06 4.86 11.82
C GLU A 302 15.57 5.09 11.50
N PHE A 303 14.65 4.41 12.20
CA PHE A 303 13.25 4.80 12.18
C PHE A 303 13.00 5.98 13.11
N GLN A 304 12.59 7.11 12.53
CA GLN A 304 12.08 8.22 13.34
C GLN A 304 10.70 7.83 13.95
N THR A 305 10.58 8.05 15.25
CA THR A 305 9.35 7.81 16.01
C THR A 305 8.47 9.05 15.93
N GLY A 306 7.51 9.10 15.00
CA GLY A 306 6.57 10.20 14.89
C GLY A 306 5.27 9.80 14.21
N ASN A 307 4.23 10.60 14.42
CA ASN A 307 2.94 10.38 13.77
C ASN A 307 3.07 10.66 12.27
N PRO A 308 2.68 9.73 11.35
CA PRO A 308 2.80 9.91 9.91
C PRO A 308 2.12 11.16 9.36
N ALA A 309 1.00 11.55 9.97
CA ALA A 309 0.26 12.73 9.56
C ALA A 309 1.03 14.06 9.75
N ASN A 310 1.99 14.09 10.70
CA ASN A 310 2.81 15.26 11.00
C ASN A 310 4.21 15.19 10.37
N GLN A 311 4.62 14.03 9.83
CA GLN A 311 5.98 13.76 9.35
C GLN A 311 6.08 13.54 7.84
N VAL A 312 5.06 13.89 7.08
CA VAL A 312 5.20 13.90 5.63
C VAL A 312 5.96 15.17 5.21
N GLU A 313 7.24 15.23 5.56
CA GLU A 313 8.19 16.03 4.81
C GLU A 313 8.50 15.26 3.52
N TYR A 314 7.91 15.70 2.41
CA TYR A 314 8.38 15.27 1.10
C TYR A 314 9.77 15.88 0.89
N PRO A 315 10.70 15.14 0.29
CA PRO A 315 11.96 15.74 -0.13
C PRO A 315 11.65 16.97 -0.97
N SER A 316 12.12 18.13 -0.52
CA SER A 316 12.10 19.36 -1.32
C SER A 316 12.70 19.02 -2.68
N GLN A 317 11.98 19.31 -3.76
CA GLN A 317 12.56 19.28 -5.08
C GLN A 317 13.72 20.28 -5.07
N SER A 318 14.95 19.80 -4.86
CA SER A 318 16.14 20.53 -5.24
C SER A 318 16.09 20.64 -6.76
N GLY A 319 15.69 21.81 -7.23
CA GLY A 319 15.78 22.17 -8.63
C GLY A 319 17.22 22.12 -9.08
N ASN A 320 17.41 21.54 -10.21
CA ASN A 320 18.32 21.93 -11.26
C ASN A 320 17.62 21.61 -12.58
#